data_f29330dc55dca2b9a1a5adc7e8f6cc6a
#
_entry.id   f29330dc55dca2b9a1a5adc7e8f6cc6a
#
_cell.length_a   1.000
_cell.length_b   1.000
_cell.length_c   1.000
_cell.angle_alpha   90.00
_cell.angle_beta   90.00
_cell.angle_gamma   90.00
#
_symmetry.space_group_name_H-M   'P 1'
#
loop_
_entity.id
_entity.type
_entity.pdbx_description
1 polymer ?
#
loop_
_entity_poly.entity_id
_entity_poly.type
_entity_poly.pdbx_seq_one_letter_code
_entity_poly.pdbx_strand_id
1 'polypeptide(L)'
;MTVEAHKETLEFKAEVSQVLDLVIRSLYSNKEIFLRELVSNGSDAAEKLRFEALTDDGLLEDDPNLRIRVEVDKDAGTIRVSDNGIGMSRQEVLETIGSIASSGTRRFLENLTGDQTKDSALIGQFGVGFYSAYIVADKVTLLTRRAGLGPEHGVHWESDGKGSYTLETVEKVGRGTDVILHLKEDEREFLDAWRLRTII
;
A
#
# COMPACT_ATOMS: atom_id res chain seq x y z
N MET A 1 -7.81 19.35 19.90
CA MET A 1 -8.81 18.29 19.75
C MET A 1 -8.15 16.95 20.05
N THR A 2 -8.73 16.17 20.94
CA THR A 2 -8.24 14.82 21.25
C THR A 2 -8.72 13.85 20.18
N VAL A 3 -7.79 13.10 19.59
CA VAL A 3 -8.15 12.01 18.68
C VAL A 3 -8.81 10.90 19.50
N GLU A 4 -10.02 10.53 19.15
CA GLU A 4 -10.68 9.37 19.75
C GLU A 4 -10.12 8.12 19.07
N ALA A 5 -9.10 7.53 19.70
CA ALA A 5 -8.43 6.34 19.20
C ALA A 5 -9.39 5.14 19.23
N HIS A 6 -9.82 4.71 18.06
CA HIS A 6 -10.62 3.50 17.90
C HIS A 6 -9.80 2.46 17.15
N LYS A 7 -9.26 1.49 17.91
CA LYS A 7 -8.46 0.39 17.36
C LYS A 7 -9.32 -0.88 17.26
N GLU A 8 -9.36 -1.43 16.06
CA GLU A 8 -10.09 -2.67 15.78
C GLU A 8 -9.14 -3.70 15.17
N THR A 9 -9.39 -4.97 15.44
CA THR A 9 -8.78 -6.10 14.73
C THR A 9 -9.83 -6.75 13.85
N LEU A 10 -9.56 -6.83 12.58
CA LEU A 10 -10.46 -7.34 11.56
C LEU A 10 -9.81 -8.51 10.83
N GLU A 11 -10.62 -9.46 10.40
CA GLU A 11 -10.15 -10.56 9.57
C GLU A 11 -10.27 -10.24 8.09
N PHE A 12 -9.27 -10.66 7.31
CA PHE A 12 -9.40 -10.64 5.85
C PHE A 12 -10.50 -11.61 5.43
N LYS A 13 -11.22 -11.26 4.37
CA LYS A 13 -12.09 -12.23 3.70
C LYS A 13 -11.24 -13.41 3.20
N ALA A 14 -11.80 -14.61 3.21
CA ALA A 14 -11.09 -15.84 2.83
C ALA A 14 -10.44 -15.76 1.43
N GLU A 15 -11.08 -15.07 0.51
CA GLU A 15 -10.57 -14.80 -0.85
C GLU A 15 -9.26 -13.98 -0.84
N VAL A 16 -9.12 -13.02 0.08
CA VAL A 16 -7.90 -12.20 0.23
C VAL A 16 -6.72 -13.05 0.68
N SER A 17 -6.91 -13.95 1.62
CA SER A 17 -5.85 -14.86 2.09
C SER A 17 -5.36 -15.79 0.96
N GLN A 18 -6.27 -16.28 0.13
CA GLN A 18 -5.91 -17.09 -1.04
C GLN A 18 -5.11 -16.30 -2.07
N VAL A 19 -5.49 -15.04 -2.32
CA VAL A 19 -4.75 -14.14 -3.23
C VAL A 19 -3.35 -13.86 -2.70
N LEU A 20 -3.22 -13.57 -1.41
CA LEU A 20 -1.92 -13.35 -0.78
C LEU A 20 -0.98 -14.52 -1.00
N ASP A 21 -1.44 -15.74 -0.73
CA ASP A 21 -0.64 -16.95 -0.93
C ASP A 21 -0.22 -17.14 -2.39
N LEU A 22 -1.13 -16.89 -3.32
CA LEU A 22 -0.86 -17.04 -4.75
C LEU A 22 0.09 -15.96 -5.28
N VAL A 23 -0.09 -14.71 -4.88
CA VAL A 23 0.81 -13.60 -5.24
C VAL A 23 2.22 -13.88 -4.73
N ILE A 24 2.36 -14.28 -3.46
CA ILE A 24 3.66 -14.60 -2.87
C ILE A 24 4.33 -15.75 -3.63
N ARG A 25 3.60 -16.81 -3.95
CA ARG A 25 4.16 -17.99 -4.65
C ARG A 25 4.51 -17.72 -6.11
N SER A 26 3.64 -17.04 -6.85
CA SER A 26 3.84 -16.80 -8.30
C SER A 26 4.91 -15.74 -8.58
N LEU A 27 5.18 -14.84 -7.64
CA LEU A 27 6.15 -13.75 -7.82
C LEU A 27 7.47 -13.94 -7.08
N TYR A 28 7.67 -15.09 -6.46
CA TYR A 28 8.86 -15.35 -5.65
C TYR A 28 10.19 -15.13 -6.40
N SER A 29 10.21 -15.29 -7.71
CA SER A 29 11.40 -15.07 -8.54
C SER A 29 11.50 -13.66 -9.12
N ASN A 30 10.44 -12.84 -9.07
CA ASN A 30 10.47 -11.44 -9.47
C ASN A 30 10.09 -10.53 -8.29
N LYS A 31 10.91 -10.58 -7.24
CA LYS A 31 10.63 -9.85 -6.00
C LYS A 31 10.58 -8.35 -6.17
N GLU A 32 11.32 -7.79 -7.11
CA GLU A 32 11.41 -6.34 -7.36
C GLU A 32 10.06 -5.69 -7.71
N ILE A 33 9.07 -6.49 -8.09
CA ILE A 33 7.73 -6.00 -8.42
C ILE A 33 7.08 -5.25 -7.26
N PHE A 34 7.40 -5.60 -6.00
CA PHE A 34 6.82 -4.94 -4.84
C PHE A 34 7.04 -3.42 -4.87
N LEU A 35 8.25 -3.00 -5.20
CA LEU A 35 8.58 -1.58 -5.22
C LEU A 35 7.92 -0.85 -6.39
N ARG A 36 7.89 -1.48 -7.56
CA ARG A 36 7.22 -0.92 -8.74
C ARG A 36 5.74 -0.71 -8.51
N GLU A 37 5.07 -1.68 -7.89
CA GLU A 37 3.65 -1.58 -7.56
C GLU A 37 3.36 -0.48 -6.53
N LEU A 38 4.17 -0.37 -5.47
CA LEU A 38 3.99 0.68 -4.47
C LEU A 38 4.24 2.07 -5.05
N VAL A 39 5.25 2.25 -5.89
CA VAL A 39 5.52 3.51 -6.57
C VAL A 39 4.39 3.84 -7.56
N SER A 40 3.90 2.86 -8.30
CA SER A 40 2.74 3.03 -9.20
C SER A 40 1.49 3.48 -8.44
N ASN A 41 1.20 2.85 -7.30
CA ASN A 41 0.07 3.25 -6.45
C ASN A 41 0.20 4.70 -5.95
N GLY A 42 1.41 5.12 -5.58
CA GLY A 42 1.69 6.51 -5.21
C GLY A 42 1.48 7.48 -6.38
N SER A 43 1.86 7.08 -7.58
CA SER A 43 1.63 7.85 -8.81
C SER A 43 0.13 8.01 -9.10
N ASP A 44 -0.63 6.93 -8.98
CA ASP A 44 -2.08 6.96 -9.18
C ASP A 44 -2.78 7.86 -8.14
N ALA A 45 -2.31 7.82 -6.88
CA ALA A 45 -2.81 8.68 -5.82
C ALA A 45 -2.52 10.16 -6.09
N ALA A 46 -1.35 10.48 -6.64
CA ALA A 46 -0.98 11.84 -7.04
C ALA A 46 -1.81 12.32 -8.23
N GLU A 47 -2.02 11.47 -9.23
CA GLU A 47 -2.88 11.75 -10.39
C GLU A 47 -4.34 12.00 -9.99
N LYS A 48 -4.87 11.17 -9.11
CA LYS A 48 -6.23 11.33 -8.59
C LYS A 48 -6.39 12.66 -7.84
N LEU A 49 -5.43 13.02 -7.00
CA LEU A 49 -5.43 14.32 -6.32
C LEU A 49 -5.40 15.47 -7.32
N ARG A 50 -4.52 15.40 -8.32
CA ARG A 50 -4.43 16.42 -9.36
C ARG A 50 -5.75 16.62 -10.10
N PHE A 51 -6.42 15.52 -10.42
CA PHE A 51 -7.73 15.56 -11.10
C PHE A 51 -8.81 16.16 -10.22
N GLU A 52 -8.94 15.72 -8.96
CA GLU A 52 -9.93 16.25 -8.03
C GLU A 52 -9.67 17.72 -7.67
N ALA A 53 -8.41 18.14 -7.59
CA ALA A 53 -7.99 19.52 -7.34
C ALA A 53 -8.37 20.51 -8.49
N LEU A 54 -8.68 20.02 -9.67
CA LEU A 54 -9.22 20.86 -10.75
C LEU A 54 -10.58 21.48 -10.38
N THR A 55 -11.33 20.80 -9.53
CA THR A 55 -12.65 21.25 -9.05
C THR A 55 -12.55 21.88 -7.66
N ASP A 56 -11.63 21.42 -6.82
CA ASP A 56 -11.40 21.90 -5.46
C ASP A 56 -9.88 21.99 -5.18
N ASP A 57 -9.31 23.15 -5.42
CA ASP A 57 -7.87 23.40 -5.21
C ASP A 57 -7.46 23.37 -3.73
N GLY A 58 -8.42 23.49 -2.81
CA GLY A 58 -8.21 23.34 -1.37
C GLY A 58 -7.70 21.95 -0.98
N LEU A 59 -7.92 20.93 -1.83
CA LEU A 59 -7.38 19.58 -1.62
C LEU A 59 -5.86 19.52 -1.68
N LEU A 60 -5.19 20.47 -2.34
CA LEU A 60 -3.72 20.56 -2.36
C LEU A 60 -3.16 21.00 -0.99
N GLU A 61 -4.00 21.54 -0.12
CA GLU A 61 -3.63 22.05 1.19
C GLU A 61 -2.43 23.04 1.05
N ASP A 62 -1.47 23.02 1.98
CA ASP A 62 -0.27 23.86 1.90
C ASP A 62 0.91 23.16 1.18
N ASP A 63 0.67 22.06 0.48
CA ASP A 63 1.70 21.24 -0.17
C ASP A 63 1.32 20.87 -1.62
N PRO A 64 1.41 21.83 -2.56
CA PRO A 64 1.01 21.62 -3.95
C PRO A 64 1.99 20.76 -4.76
N ASN A 65 3.20 20.52 -4.25
CA ASN A 65 4.22 19.78 -4.98
C ASN A 65 4.08 18.28 -4.76
N LEU A 66 3.47 17.58 -5.70
CA LEU A 66 3.26 16.14 -5.64
C LEU A 66 4.59 15.39 -5.75
N ARG A 67 4.78 14.39 -4.89
CA ARG A 67 6.02 13.60 -4.84
C ARG A 67 5.78 12.22 -4.29
N ILE A 68 6.66 11.30 -4.68
CA ILE A 68 6.82 9.98 -4.08
C ILE A 68 8.23 9.91 -3.51
N ARG A 69 8.37 9.39 -2.32
CA ARG A 69 9.65 9.24 -1.63
C ARG A 69 9.83 7.78 -1.19
N VAL A 70 11.02 7.26 -1.41
CA VAL A 70 11.43 5.94 -0.94
C VAL A 70 12.60 6.11 0.02
N GLU A 71 12.45 5.62 1.24
CA GLU A 71 13.42 5.72 2.32
C GLU A 71 13.75 4.35 2.88
N VAL A 72 15.01 4.16 3.28
CA VAL A 72 15.52 2.93 3.86
C VAL A 72 16.02 3.22 5.27
N ASP A 73 15.56 2.45 6.24
CA ASP A 73 16.09 2.42 7.58
C ASP A 73 16.71 1.03 7.83
N LYS A 74 18.05 0.98 7.80
CA LYS A 74 18.81 -0.27 7.96
C LYS A 74 18.72 -0.81 9.38
N ASP A 75 18.65 0.08 10.36
CA ASP A 75 18.63 -0.30 11.78
C ASP A 75 17.26 -0.89 12.13
N ALA A 76 16.18 -0.26 11.67
CA ALA A 76 14.82 -0.76 11.83
C ALA A 76 14.48 -1.93 10.88
N GLY A 77 15.28 -2.16 9.83
CA GLY A 77 15.00 -3.16 8.81
C GLY A 77 13.78 -2.84 7.96
N THR A 78 13.55 -1.55 7.68
CA THR A 78 12.34 -1.12 6.98
C THR A 78 12.63 -0.35 5.69
N ILE A 79 11.68 -0.48 4.75
CA ILE A 79 11.56 0.39 3.59
C ILE A 79 10.24 1.15 3.73
N ARG A 80 10.29 2.47 3.54
CA ARG A 80 9.11 3.33 3.52
C ARG A 80 8.91 3.91 2.13
N VAL A 81 7.71 3.74 1.59
CA VAL A 81 7.27 4.38 0.36
C VAL A 81 6.16 5.36 0.73
N SER A 82 6.39 6.64 0.49
CA SER A 82 5.48 7.72 0.87
C SER A 82 5.04 8.50 -0.35
N ASP A 83 3.77 8.85 -0.41
CA ASP A 83 3.23 9.83 -1.36
C ASP A 83 2.47 10.94 -0.61
N ASN A 84 2.36 12.11 -1.20
CA ASN A 84 1.48 13.19 -0.75
C ASN A 84 0.28 13.37 -1.70
N GLY A 85 -0.20 12.25 -2.27
CA GLY A 85 -1.37 12.20 -3.12
C GLY A 85 -2.68 12.33 -2.36
N ILE A 86 -3.75 11.77 -2.92
CA ILE A 86 -5.12 11.93 -2.39
C ILE A 86 -5.31 11.31 -1.00
N GLY A 87 -4.53 10.27 -0.67
CA GLY A 87 -4.71 9.50 0.56
C GLY A 87 -6.05 8.75 0.61
N MET A 88 -6.33 8.19 1.78
CA MET A 88 -7.56 7.41 2.01
C MET A 88 -8.18 7.76 3.34
N SER A 89 -9.53 7.79 3.37
CA SER A 89 -10.32 7.79 4.60
C SER A 89 -10.36 6.38 5.22
N ARG A 90 -10.83 6.28 6.47
CA ARG A 90 -11.02 4.99 7.14
C ARG A 90 -11.91 4.03 6.32
N GLN A 91 -13.00 4.56 5.76
CA GLN A 91 -13.92 3.79 4.91
C GLN A 91 -13.22 3.28 3.65
N GLU A 92 -12.45 4.13 3.00
CA GLU A 92 -11.71 3.77 1.78
C GLU A 92 -10.63 2.71 2.06
N VAL A 93 -9.95 2.75 3.23
CA VAL A 93 -9.01 1.70 3.64
C VAL A 93 -9.72 0.36 3.79
N LEU A 94 -10.88 0.33 4.45
CA LEU A 94 -11.68 -0.88 4.59
C LEU A 94 -12.11 -1.46 3.24
N GLU A 95 -12.52 -0.62 2.31
CA GLU A 95 -12.98 -1.02 0.97
C GLU A 95 -11.85 -1.44 0.05
N THR A 96 -10.70 -0.77 0.12
CA THR A 96 -9.59 -0.94 -0.81
C THR A 96 -8.62 -2.02 -0.34
N ILE A 97 -8.21 -1.98 0.92
CA ILE A 97 -7.16 -2.85 1.47
C ILE A 97 -7.77 -4.05 2.22
N GLY A 98 -8.84 -3.82 2.97
CA GLY A 98 -9.52 -4.87 3.73
C GLY A 98 -10.41 -5.79 2.89
N SER A 99 -10.73 -5.38 1.68
CA SER A 99 -11.56 -6.14 0.76
C SER A 99 -11.10 -5.91 -0.67
N ILE A 100 -10.33 -6.85 -1.21
CA ILE A 100 -10.26 -6.94 -2.67
C ILE A 100 -11.69 -7.23 -3.14
N ALA A 101 -12.22 -6.38 -4.02
CA ALA A 101 -13.55 -6.62 -4.56
C ALA A 101 -13.63 -8.06 -5.08
N SER A 102 -14.54 -8.83 -4.55
CA SER A 102 -14.64 -10.29 -4.78
C SER A 102 -14.65 -10.68 -6.27
N SER A 103 -15.16 -9.81 -7.13
CA SER A 103 -15.14 -9.98 -8.58
C SER A 103 -13.74 -9.83 -9.19
N GLY A 104 -12.93 -8.90 -8.70
CA GLY A 104 -11.55 -8.69 -9.17
C GLY A 104 -10.65 -9.86 -8.79
N THR A 105 -10.75 -10.33 -7.57
CA THR A 105 -10.00 -11.46 -7.06
C THR A 105 -10.29 -12.74 -7.82
N ARG A 106 -11.56 -13.06 -8.06
CA ARG A 106 -11.95 -14.25 -8.80
C ARG A 106 -11.39 -14.21 -10.22
N ARG A 107 -11.53 -13.10 -10.93
CA ARG A 107 -10.98 -12.93 -12.28
C ARG A 107 -9.45 -13.02 -12.30
N PHE A 108 -8.78 -12.50 -11.28
CA PHE A 108 -7.35 -12.65 -11.14
C PHE A 108 -6.94 -14.12 -11.04
N LEU A 109 -7.61 -14.89 -10.16
CA LEU A 109 -7.36 -16.32 -9.99
C LEU A 109 -7.61 -17.13 -11.25
N GLU A 110 -8.68 -16.83 -11.98
CA GLU A 110 -9.04 -17.51 -13.24
C GLU A 110 -8.04 -17.24 -14.38
N ASN A 111 -7.33 -16.12 -14.34
CA ASN A 111 -6.38 -15.71 -15.36
C ASN A 111 -4.92 -16.03 -15.03
N LEU A 112 -4.62 -16.54 -13.83
CA LEU A 112 -3.27 -16.97 -13.48
C LEU A 112 -2.81 -18.11 -14.40
N THR A 113 -1.65 -17.90 -15.02
CA THR A 113 -1.09 -18.84 -16.02
C THR A 113 0.08 -19.65 -15.51
N GLY A 114 0.66 -19.25 -14.37
CA GLY A 114 1.95 -19.75 -13.89
C GLY A 114 3.16 -19.16 -14.64
N ASP A 115 2.92 -18.27 -15.61
CA ASP A 115 3.94 -17.51 -16.32
C ASP A 115 4.14 -16.18 -15.60
N GLN A 116 5.32 -15.99 -14.99
CA GLN A 116 5.61 -14.86 -14.13
C GLN A 116 5.46 -13.48 -14.80
N THR A 117 5.79 -13.38 -16.08
CA THR A 117 5.68 -12.13 -16.82
C THR A 117 4.22 -11.72 -17.02
N LYS A 118 3.39 -12.70 -17.38
CA LYS A 118 1.95 -12.47 -17.56
C LYS A 118 1.23 -12.24 -16.24
N ASP A 119 1.57 -13.02 -15.22
CA ASP A 119 0.97 -12.91 -13.90
C ASP A 119 1.34 -11.59 -13.21
N SER A 120 2.55 -11.07 -13.43
CA SER A 120 2.96 -9.72 -12.97
C SER A 120 2.11 -8.61 -13.58
N ALA A 121 1.79 -8.71 -14.87
CA ALA A 121 0.91 -7.74 -15.52
C ALA A 121 -0.54 -7.81 -14.98
N LEU A 122 -1.01 -9.01 -14.64
CA LEU A 122 -2.33 -9.20 -14.04
C LEU A 122 -2.45 -8.56 -12.65
N ILE A 123 -1.39 -8.53 -11.86
CA ILE A 123 -1.39 -7.92 -10.51
C ILE A 123 -1.77 -6.44 -10.57
N GLY A 124 -1.13 -5.66 -11.43
CA GLY A 124 -1.46 -4.25 -11.63
C GLY A 124 -2.88 -4.07 -12.19
N GLN A 125 -3.26 -4.90 -13.16
CA GLN A 125 -4.56 -4.84 -13.81
C GLN A 125 -5.74 -5.10 -12.85
N PHE A 126 -5.58 -5.99 -11.87
CA PHE A 126 -6.64 -6.36 -10.91
C PHE A 126 -6.54 -5.64 -9.56
N GLY A 127 -5.62 -4.68 -9.40
CA GLY A 127 -5.50 -3.87 -8.20
C GLY A 127 -5.02 -4.62 -6.96
N VAL A 128 -4.32 -5.73 -7.14
CA VAL A 128 -3.75 -6.54 -6.04
C VAL A 128 -2.28 -6.22 -5.77
N GLY A 129 -1.74 -5.19 -6.42
CA GLY A 129 -0.32 -4.82 -6.35
C GLY A 129 0.20 -4.49 -4.96
N PHE A 130 -0.65 -3.91 -4.10
CA PHE A 130 -0.30 -3.62 -2.71
C PHE A 130 0.20 -4.87 -1.96
N TYR A 131 -0.42 -6.02 -2.20
CA TYR A 131 -0.08 -7.27 -1.52
C TYR A 131 1.26 -7.87 -1.96
N SER A 132 1.85 -7.40 -3.05
CA SER A 132 3.21 -7.78 -3.47
C SER A 132 4.26 -7.41 -2.43
N ALA A 133 3.97 -6.47 -1.53
CA ALA A 133 4.81 -6.11 -0.41
C ALA A 133 5.16 -7.32 0.49
N TYR A 134 4.25 -8.28 0.64
CA TYR A 134 4.47 -9.48 1.45
C TYR A 134 5.44 -10.50 0.84
N ILE A 135 5.88 -10.30 -0.40
CA ILE A 135 6.98 -11.07 -0.99
C ILE A 135 8.26 -10.83 -0.19
N VAL A 136 8.51 -9.58 0.22
CA VAL A 136 9.73 -9.17 0.91
C VAL A 136 9.52 -8.79 2.38
N ALA A 137 8.30 -8.53 2.81
CA ALA A 137 7.97 -8.09 4.16
C ALA A 137 7.19 -9.18 4.92
N ASP A 138 7.46 -9.32 6.21
CA ASP A 138 6.68 -10.13 7.13
C ASP A 138 5.61 -9.32 7.86
N LYS A 139 5.69 -7.99 7.79
CA LYS A 139 4.69 -7.06 8.29
C LYS A 139 4.65 -5.80 7.43
N VAL A 140 3.46 -5.28 7.19
CA VAL A 140 3.24 -4.03 6.47
C VAL A 140 2.41 -3.09 7.34
N THR A 141 2.89 -1.87 7.49
CA THR A 141 2.19 -0.77 8.16
C THR A 141 1.81 0.28 7.13
N LEU A 142 0.60 0.77 7.17
CA LEU A 142 0.12 1.85 6.32
C LEU A 142 -0.42 2.97 7.18
N LEU A 143 0.06 4.20 6.91
CA LEU A 143 -0.44 5.44 7.50
C LEU A 143 -1.00 6.30 6.38
N THR A 144 -2.26 6.70 6.48
CA THR A 144 -2.90 7.47 5.42
C THR A 144 -3.88 8.50 5.98
N ARG A 145 -4.03 9.61 5.28
CA ARG A 145 -5.09 10.60 5.50
C ARG A 145 -5.55 11.13 4.14
N ARG A 146 -6.85 11.12 3.94
CA ARG A 146 -7.44 11.67 2.72
C ARG A 146 -7.31 13.20 2.70
N ALA A 147 -6.97 13.75 1.54
CA ALA A 147 -6.98 15.18 1.29
C ALA A 147 -8.36 15.79 1.59
N GLY A 148 -8.37 16.95 2.21
CA GLY A 148 -9.59 17.64 2.62
C GLY A 148 -10.14 17.23 3.99
N LEU A 149 -9.66 16.14 4.58
CA LEU A 149 -9.97 15.77 5.97
C LEU A 149 -8.92 16.35 6.93
N GLY A 150 -9.34 16.66 8.15
CA GLY A 150 -8.43 17.17 9.18
C GLY A 150 -7.42 16.13 9.67
N PRO A 151 -6.37 16.56 10.39
CA PRO A 151 -5.32 15.67 10.92
C PRO A 151 -5.84 14.52 11.79
N GLU A 152 -6.96 14.74 12.50
CA GLU A 152 -7.63 13.77 13.36
C GLU A 152 -8.24 12.58 12.62
N HIS A 153 -8.31 12.63 11.28
CA HIS A 153 -8.83 11.57 10.41
C HIS A 153 -7.73 10.70 9.80
N GLY A 154 -6.53 10.72 10.36
CA GLY A 154 -5.48 9.79 9.99
C GLY A 154 -5.87 8.35 10.32
N VAL A 155 -5.39 7.41 9.52
CA VAL A 155 -5.65 5.98 9.66
C VAL A 155 -4.34 5.22 9.70
N HIS A 156 -4.20 4.39 10.72
CA HIS A 156 -3.11 3.41 10.85
C HIS A 156 -3.68 2.03 10.60
N TRP A 157 -3.15 1.36 9.59
CA TRP A 157 -3.45 -0.03 9.25
C TRP A 157 -2.18 -0.85 9.36
N GLU A 158 -2.27 -2.05 9.90
CA GLU A 158 -1.13 -2.97 10.02
C GLU A 158 -1.56 -4.42 9.91
N SER A 159 -0.76 -5.23 9.20
CA SER A 159 -0.98 -6.66 9.09
C SER A 159 0.32 -7.41 8.82
N ASP A 160 0.38 -8.66 9.28
CA ASP A 160 1.41 -9.64 8.92
C ASP A 160 1.03 -10.49 7.69
N GLY A 161 -0.12 -10.21 7.08
CA GLY A 161 -0.61 -10.95 5.92
C GLY A 161 -1.16 -12.34 6.20
N LYS A 162 -1.35 -12.72 7.47
CA LYS A 162 -1.74 -14.08 7.89
C LYS A 162 -3.22 -14.23 8.28
N GLY A 163 -4.07 -13.36 7.82
CA GLY A 163 -5.52 -13.50 7.98
C GLY A 163 -6.21 -12.38 8.71
N SER A 164 -5.51 -11.52 9.43
CA SER A 164 -6.08 -10.38 10.13
C SER A 164 -5.27 -9.10 9.94
N TYR A 165 -5.90 -7.98 10.20
CA TYR A 165 -5.25 -6.68 10.25
C TYR A 165 -5.82 -5.83 11.39
N THR A 166 -5.06 -4.86 11.84
CA THR A 166 -5.52 -3.85 12.80
C THR A 166 -5.78 -2.53 12.10
N LEU A 167 -6.78 -1.83 12.54
CA LEU A 167 -7.18 -0.54 12.02
C LEU A 167 -7.40 0.43 13.18
N GLU A 168 -6.72 1.56 13.17
CA GLU A 168 -6.77 2.55 14.22
C GLU A 168 -6.86 3.95 13.63
N THR A 169 -7.68 4.80 14.24
CA THR A 169 -7.69 6.24 13.93
C THR A 169 -6.57 6.92 14.69
N VAL A 170 -5.74 7.68 13.97
CA VAL A 170 -4.57 8.35 14.50
C VAL A 170 -4.50 9.79 13.99
N GLU A 171 -3.66 10.60 14.62
CA GLU A 171 -3.33 11.91 14.06
C GLU A 171 -2.29 11.78 12.95
N LYS A 172 -2.58 12.36 11.78
CA LYS A 172 -1.65 12.47 10.66
C LYS A 172 -1.77 13.86 10.02
N VAL A 173 -0.75 14.68 10.20
CA VAL A 173 -0.76 16.09 9.76
C VAL A 173 -0.80 16.21 8.24
N GLY A 174 0.05 15.50 7.50
CA GLY A 174 0.09 15.54 6.05
C GLY A 174 -0.93 14.58 5.41
N ARG A 175 -1.53 14.97 4.28
CA ARG A 175 -2.30 14.06 3.44
C ARG A 175 -1.42 13.02 2.75
N GLY A 176 -2.01 12.06 2.10
CA GLY A 176 -1.30 11.01 1.34
C GLY A 176 -1.09 9.75 2.15
N THR A 177 -0.23 8.89 1.67
CA THR A 177 -0.05 7.55 2.21
C THR A 177 1.42 7.22 2.42
N ASP A 178 1.74 6.65 3.57
CA ASP A 178 3.02 6.04 3.89
C ASP A 178 2.82 4.53 4.00
N VAL A 179 3.55 3.76 3.22
CA VAL A 179 3.61 2.30 3.32
C VAL A 179 4.98 1.90 3.86
N ILE A 180 5.00 1.25 5.01
CA ILE A 180 6.22 0.83 5.71
C ILE A 180 6.29 -0.69 5.66
N LEU A 181 7.32 -1.21 5.00
CA LEU A 181 7.59 -2.63 4.89
C LEU A 181 8.63 -3.02 5.93
N HIS A 182 8.28 -3.94 6.83
CA HIS A 182 9.20 -4.57 7.76
C HIS A 182 9.75 -5.82 7.06
N LEU A 183 11.00 -5.73 6.60
CA LEU A 183 11.56 -6.77 5.73
C LEU A 183 11.85 -8.06 6.48
N LYS A 184 11.61 -9.17 5.79
CA LYS A 184 12.05 -10.50 6.20
C LYS A 184 13.57 -10.52 6.33
N GLU A 185 14.08 -11.36 7.22
CA GLU A 185 15.53 -11.45 7.46
C GLU A 185 16.33 -11.84 6.21
N ASP A 186 15.79 -12.72 5.39
CA ASP A 186 16.37 -13.16 4.12
C ASP A 186 16.19 -12.18 2.95
N GLU A 187 15.46 -11.09 3.15
CA GLU A 187 15.20 -10.06 2.14
C GLU A 187 15.92 -8.72 2.44
N ARG A 188 16.83 -8.69 3.39
CA ARG A 188 17.58 -7.48 3.78
C ARG A 188 18.48 -6.92 2.68
N GLU A 189 18.67 -7.65 1.59
CA GLU A 189 19.37 -7.14 0.40
C GLU A 189 18.69 -5.90 -0.21
N PHE A 190 17.39 -5.70 0.03
CA PHE A 190 16.64 -4.52 -0.41
C PHE A 190 16.85 -3.30 0.51
N LEU A 191 17.52 -3.45 1.65
CA LEU A 191 17.92 -2.32 2.51
C LEU A 191 19.11 -1.54 1.95
N ASP A 192 19.12 -1.35 0.65
CA ASP A 192 20.15 -0.63 -0.07
C ASP A 192 19.53 0.41 -1.02
N ALA A 193 19.78 1.68 -0.75
CA ALA A 193 19.18 2.77 -1.51
C ALA A 193 19.60 2.78 -2.99
N TRP A 194 20.80 2.29 -3.31
CA TRP A 194 21.26 2.20 -4.69
C TRP A 194 20.49 1.12 -5.45
N ARG A 195 20.31 -0.06 -4.81
CA ARG A 195 19.51 -1.14 -5.39
C ARG A 195 18.07 -0.70 -5.67
N LEU A 196 17.44 -0.01 -4.71
CA LEU A 196 16.07 0.48 -4.91
C LEU A 196 15.97 1.48 -6.06
N ARG A 197 16.96 2.36 -6.23
CA ARG A 197 17.01 3.28 -7.38
C ARG A 197 17.10 2.57 -8.72
N THR A 198 17.79 1.45 -8.77
CA THR A 198 17.94 0.65 -10.00
C THR A 198 16.63 -0.04 -10.40
N ILE A 199 15.77 -0.36 -9.43
CA ILE A 199 14.47 -0.98 -9.66
C ILE A 199 13.46 0.04 -10.21
N ILE A 200 13.49 1.26 -9.70
CA ILE A 200 12.61 2.37 -10.11
C ILE A 200 12.99 2.91 -11.48
#